data_e8e9ba302e0d2bf06ee4ae32d37f63b1
#
_entry.id   e8e9ba302e0d2bf06ee4ae32d37f63b1
#
_cell.length_a   1.000
_cell.length_b   1.000
_cell.length_c   1.000
_cell.angle_alpha   90.00
_cell.angle_beta   90.00
_cell.angle_gamma   90.00
#
_symmetry.space_group_name_H-M   'P 1'
#
loop_
_entity.id
_entity.type
_entity.pdbx_description
1 polymer ?
#
loop_
_entity_poly.entity_id
_entity_poly.type
_entity_poly.pdbx_seq_one_letter_code
_entity_poly.pdbx_strand_id
1 'polypeptide(L)'
;MKNKPCYRLVSLFSGSKGNCTLLRVGETRILVDAGMSCRAIERALASVGESLSDIDAVFITHEHSDHTKALPVLLKKHPVPVHLSVDTAKELAACGFPTDYFFSHPPCYCMTVCGQREDAPEISVVSFPVPHDSRMCLGYRFCAQGETYSYTAAIATDMGCVTEEIRTALYGADAVILEANHDENMLMMGPYPYELKRRILSDNGHLSNANAASLLCELTEHGTRRMLLAHLSPENNTPELAYLTVRAALKTKGLCQDEDYFLSVAKRDAPVVLCDEFFDAERGCACGDT
;
A
#
# COMPACT_ATOMS: atom_id res chain seq x y z
N MET A 1 -21.44 -22.13 -12.11
CA MET A 1 -21.08 -20.69 -11.95
C MET A 1 -19.65 -20.67 -11.43
N LYS A 2 -18.69 -20.09 -12.16
CA LYS A 2 -17.34 -19.88 -11.61
C LYS A 2 -17.52 -18.88 -10.47
N ASN A 3 -17.17 -19.25 -9.25
CA ASN A 3 -17.22 -18.34 -8.09
C ASN A 3 -16.29 -17.16 -8.36
N LYS A 4 -16.72 -15.94 -7.99
CA LYS A 4 -15.83 -14.78 -7.98
C LYS A 4 -14.60 -15.11 -7.13
N PRO A 5 -13.38 -14.73 -7.54
CA PRO A 5 -12.21 -14.92 -6.69
C PRO A 5 -12.32 -14.07 -5.42
N CYS A 6 -11.82 -14.58 -4.34
CA CYS A 6 -11.68 -13.83 -3.08
C CYS A 6 -10.67 -12.69 -3.27
N TYR A 7 -11.01 -11.49 -2.80
CA TYR A 7 -10.08 -10.35 -2.73
C TYR A 7 -9.69 -10.09 -1.29
N ARG A 8 -8.41 -9.89 -1.07
CA ARG A 8 -7.91 -9.43 0.22
C ARG A 8 -6.83 -8.38 0.01
N LEU A 9 -6.98 -7.23 0.64
CA LEU A 9 -5.95 -6.20 0.74
C LEU A 9 -5.69 -5.95 2.22
N VAL A 10 -4.48 -6.24 2.67
CA VAL A 10 -4.10 -6.23 4.08
C VAL A 10 -2.81 -5.46 4.26
N SER A 11 -2.82 -4.37 5.02
CA SER A 11 -1.60 -3.78 5.54
C SER A 11 -1.09 -4.64 6.70
N LEU A 12 0.01 -5.34 6.51
CA LEU A 12 0.64 -6.17 7.54
C LEU A 12 1.42 -5.32 8.54
N PHE A 13 2.10 -4.28 8.04
CA PHE A 13 2.89 -3.30 8.79
C PHE A 13 2.87 -1.97 8.04
N SER A 14 2.87 -0.85 8.78
CA SER A 14 2.87 0.48 8.16
C SER A 14 3.57 1.52 9.04
N GLY A 15 4.59 2.18 8.50
CA GLY A 15 5.32 3.29 9.13
C GLY A 15 6.83 3.15 9.04
N SER A 16 7.56 4.13 9.53
CA SER A 16 9.02 4.28 9.44
C SER A 16 9.88 3.15 10.05
N LYS A 17 9.29 2.13 10.64
CA LYS A 17 9.99 0.94 11.13
C LYS A 17 9.89 -0.26 10.19
N GLY A 18 8.93 -0.23 9.28
CA GLY A 18 8.74 -1.25 8.27
C GLY A 18 7.36 -1.24 7.66
N ASN A 19 7.32 -1.38 6.36
CA ASN A 19 6.12 -1.42 5.54
C ASN A 19 6.02 -2.79 4.87
N CYS A 20 4.82 -3.34 4.83
CA CYS A 20 4.53 -4.56 4.10
C CYS A 20 3.02 -4.68 3.91
N THR A 21 2.58 -4.85 2.68
CA THR A 21 1.17 -5.02 2.33
C THR A 21 0.98 -6.31 1.56
N LEU A 22 -0.07 -7.06 1.88
CA LEU A 22 -0.51 -8.24 1.14
C LEU A 22 -1.70 -7.88 0.25
N LEU A 23 -1.60 -8.21 -1.03
CA LEU A 23 -2.72 -8.31 -1.94
C LEU A 23 -2.93 -9.79 -2.31
N ARG A 24 -4.15 -10.29 -2.14
CA ARG A 24 -4.56 -11.60 -2.64
C ARG A 24 -5.78 -11.45 -3.55
N VAL A 25 -5.73 -12.09 -4.70
CA VAL A 25 -6.87 -12.25 -5.60
C VAL A 25 -6.96 -13.74 -5.96
N GLY A 26 -8.01 -14.41 -5.48
CA GLY A 26 -8.11 -15.85 -5.59
C GLY A 26 -6.90 -16.56 -5.00
N GLU A 27 -6.15 -17.25 -5.85
CA GLU A 27 -4.92 -17.95 -5.45
C GLU A 27 -3.63 -17.18 -5.77
N THR A 28 -3.70 -16.00 -6.38
CA THR A 28 -2.53 -15.13 -6.62
C THR A 28 -2.27 -14.22 -5.42
N ARG A 29 -1.04 -14.23 -4.91
CA ARG A 29 -0.61 -13.48 -3.73
C ARG A 29 0.60 -12.61 -4.01
N ILE A 30 0.50 -11.35 -3.71
CA ILE A 30 1.55 -10.34 -3.94
C ILE A 30 1.86 -9.64 -2.62
N LEU A 31 3.15 -9.47 -2.32
CA LEU A 31 3.59 -8.52 -1.30
C LEU A 31 4.01 -7.20 -1.96
N VAL A 32 3.64 -6.10 -1.34
CA VAL A 32 4.20 -4.78 -1.62
C VAL A 32 5.02 -4.37 -0.41
N ASP A 33 6.31 -4.20 -0.64
CA ASP A 33 7.37 -4.00 0.35
C ASP A 33 7.60 -5.17 1.32
N ALA A 34 8.79 -5.20 1.89
CA ALA A 34 9.26 -6.20 2.83
C ALA A 34 10.14 -5.57 3.92
N GLY A 35 9.62 -4.50 4.55
CA GLY A 35 10.38 -3.60 5.40
C GLY A 35 10.62 -4.09 6.84
N MET A 36 9.90 -5.12 7.29
CA MET A 36 10.11 -5.73 8.60
C MET A 36 11.06 -6.92 8.51
N SER A 37 11.42 -7.55 9.64
CA SER A 37 12.17 -8.81 9.57
C SER A 37 11.33 -9.91 8.90
N CYS A 38 11.96 -10.79 8.13
CA CYS A 38 11.30 -11.93 7.47
C CYS A 38 10.42 -12.72 8.47
N ARG A 39 10.92 -13.00 9.69
CA ARG A 39 10.15 -13.67 10.75
C ARG A 39 8.92 -12.88 11.21
N ALA A 40 8.97 -11.55 11.20
CA ALA A 40 7.80 -10.72 11.53
C ALA A 40 6.74 -10.81 10.44
N ILE A 41 7.18 -10.75 9.17
CA ILE A 41 6.28 -10.89 8.01
C ILE A 41 5.65 -12.29 8.00
N GLU A 42 6.42 -13.36 8.21
CA GLU A 42 5.90 -14.73 8.34
C GLU A 42 4.78 -14.82 9.40
N ARG A 43 5.00 -14.23 10.59
CA ARG A 43 3.99 -14.23 11.67
C ARG A 43 2.76 -13.40 11.34
N ALA A 44 2.94 -12.24 10.72
CA ALA A 44 1.82 -11.40 10.33
C ALA A 44 0.95 -12.07 9.26
N LEU A 45 1.58 -12.70 8.24
CA LEU A 45 0.88 -13.50 7.25
C LEU A 45 0.10 -14.66 7.90
N ALA A 46 0.74 -15.42 8.79
CA ALA A 46 0.09 -16.51 9.50
C ALA A 46 -1.13 -16.06 10.33
N SER A 47 -1.07 -14.86 10.93
CA SER A 47 -2.20 -14.32 11.71
C SER A 47 -3.43 -13.97 10.86
N VAL A 48 -3.25 -13.81 9.54
CA VAL A 48 -4.33 -13.59 8.59
C VAL A 48 -4.60 -14.81 7.69
N GLY A 49 -4.07 -16.00 8.09
CA GLY A 49 -4.31 -17.26 7.39
C GLY A 49 -3.52 -17.43 6.09
N GLU A 50 -2.41 -16.72 5.93
CA GLU A 50 -1.55 -16.77 4.73
C GLU A 50 -0.14 -17.26 5.08
N SER A 51 0.62 -17.68 4.08
CA SER A 51 2.00 -18.14 4.24
C SER A 51 2.95 -17.40 3.30
N LEU A 52 4.17 -17.15 3.78
CA LEU A 52 5.21 -16.56 2.94
C LEU A 52 5.62 -17.48 1.78
N SER A 53 5.48 -18.80 1.94
CA SER A 53 5.72 -19.77 0.85
C SER A 53 4.71 -19.69 -0.29
N ASP A 54 3.60 -19.02 -0.08
CA ASP A 54 2.50 -18.91 -1.03
C ASP A 54 2.55 -17.59 -1.84
N ILE A 55 3.55 -16.74 -1.59
CA ILE A 55 3.73 -15.48 -2.28
C ILE A 55 4.26 -15.72 -3.69
N ASP A 56 3.59 -15.18 -4.69
CA ASP A 56 3.95 -15.32 -6.11
C ASP A 56 4.89 -14.22 -6.61
N ALA A 57 4.83 -13.01 -6.02
CA ALA A 57 5.71 -11.89 -6.36
C ALA A 57 5.84 -10.90 -5.19
N VAL A 58 6.97 -10.18 -5.16
CA VAL A 58 7.19 -9.04 -4.27
C VAL A 58 7.41 -7.80 -5.12
N PHE A 59 6.72 -6.71 -4.81
CA PHE A 59 6.90 -5.40 -5.42
C PHE A 59 7.57 -4.47 -4.41
N ILE A 60 8.62 -3.80 -4.81
CA ILE A 60 9.35 -2.85 -3.95
C ILE A 60 9.10 -1.43 -4.45
N THR A 61 8.62 -0.58 -3.57
CA THR A 61 8.36 0.83 -3.86
C THR A 61 9.67 1.59 -4.06
N HIS A 62 10.61 1.46 -3.13
CA HIS A 62 11.93 2.10 -3.18
C HIS A 62 12.95 1.41 -2.25
N GLU A 63 14.20 1.88 -2.27
CA GLU A 63 15.35 1.22 -1.62
C GLU A 63 15.46 1.39 -0.10
N HIS A 64 14.70 2.25 0.55
CA HIS A 64 14.84 2.49 1.99
C HIS A 64 14.66 1.20 2.81
N SER A 65 15.37 1.12 3.92
CA SER A 65 15.46 -0.11 4.71
C SER A 65 14.13 -0.57 5.33
N ASP A 66 13.23 0.36 5.59
CA ASP A 66 11.87 0.08 6.07
C ASP A 66 10.91 -0.42 4.97
N HIS A 67 11.42 -0.59 3.73
CA HIS A 67 10.74 -1.23 2.60
C HIS A 67 11.43 -2.51 2.12
N THR A 68 12.71 -2.72 2.45
CA THR A 68 13.54 -3.76 1.83
C THR A 68 14.21 -4.73 2.79
N LYS A 69 14.15 -4.47 4.10
CA LYS A 69 14.91 -5.16 5.16
C LYS A 69 14.82 -6.69 5.14
N ALA A 70 13.68 -7.26 4.78
CA ALA A 70 13.52 -8.72 4.76
C ALA A 70 14.13 -9.37 3.52
N LEU A 71 14.30 -8.65 2.40
CA LEU A 71 14.62 -9.25 1.09
C LEU A 71 15.79 -10.25 1.13
N PRO A 72 16.93 -9.97 1.76
CA PRO A 72 18.05 -10.92 1.75
C PRO A 72 17.71 -12.27 2.41
N VAL A 73 16.92 -12.24 3.48
CA VAL A 73 16.52 -13.46 4.20
C VAL A 73 15.33 -14.12 3.53
N LEU A 74 14.39 -13.31 3.03
CA LEU A 74 13.21 -13.77 2.30
C LEU A 74 13.63 -14.55 1.05
N LEU A 75 14.47 -13.97 0.20
CA LEU A 75 14.90 -14.58 -1.06
C LEU A 75 15.76 -15.83 -0.85
N LYS A 76 16.52 -15.90 0.24
CA LYS A 76 17.27 -17.12 0.60
C LYS A 76 16.33 -18.27 0.99
N LYS A 77 15.22 -18.00 1.65
CA LYS A 77 14.26 -19.02 2.12
C LYS A 77 13.20 -19.35 1.09
N HIS A 78 12.70 -18.32 0.42
CA HIS A 78 11.58 -18.37 -0.51
C HIS A 78 11.97 -17.57 -1.76
N PRO A 79 12.66 -18.20 -2.72
CA PRO A 79 12.97 -17.58 -4.01
C PRO A 79 11.67 -17.16 -4.71
N VAL A 80 11.51 -15.85 -4.94
CA VAL A 80 10.31 -15.28 -5.54
C VAL A 80 10.69 -14.06 -6.40
N PRO A 81 10.03 -13.81 -7.55
CA PRO A 81 10.27 -12.62 -8.34
C PRO A 81 10.10 -11.33 -7.53
N VAL A 82 11.05 -10.42 -7.65
CA VAL A 82 11.03 -9.09 -7.02
C VAL A 82 10.99 -8.04 -8.11
N HIS A 83 9.88 -7.32 -8.20
CA HIS A 83 9.66 -6.24 -9.16
C HIS A 83 9.98 -4.89 -8.51
N LEU A 84 10.81 -4.09 -9.17
CA LEU A 84 11.28 -2.82 -8.64
C LEU A 84 11.76 -1.88 -9.77
N SER A 85 12.00 -0.60 -9.46
CA SER A 85 12.58 0.31 -10.45
C SER A 85 14.03 -0.06 -10.78
N VAL A 86 14.48 0.32 -11.97
CA VAL A 86 15.89 0.14 -12.39
C VAL A 86 16.86 0.80 -11.40
N ASP A 87 16.50 1.97 -10.88
CA ASP A 87 17.38 2.73 -10.00
C ASP A 87 17.38 2.16 -8.57
N THR A 88 16.24 1.70 -8.06
CA THR A 88 16.16 0.94 -6.81
C THR A 88 16.98 -0.36 -6.91
N ALA A 89 16.89 -1.08 -8.03
CA ALA A 89 17.66 -2.31 -8.24
C ALA A 89 19.18 -2.07 -8.19
N LYS A 90 19.66 -0.99 -8.82
CA LYS A 90 21.08 -0.60 -8.78
C LYS A 90 21.55 -0.26 -7.36
N GLU A 91 20.73 0.51 -6.61
CA GLU A 91 21.07 0.90 -5.24
C GLU A 91 21.12 -0.30 -4.31
N LEU A 92 20.14 -1.21 -4.38
CA LEU A 92 20.13 -2.43 -3.58
C LEU A 92 21.30 -3.36 -3.94
N ALA A 93 21.65 -3.48 -5.23
CA ALA A 93 22.82 -4.23 -5.69
C ALA A 93 24.12 -3.65 -5.12
N ALA A 94 24.27 -2.32 -5.11
CA ALA A 94 25.40 -1.62 -4.50
C ALA A 94 25.50 -1.86 -2.98
N CYS A 95 24.36 -2.05 -2.32
CA CYS A 95 24.26 -2.42 -0.90
C CYS A 95 24.46 -3.92 -0.63
N GLY A 96 24.74 -4.73 -1.67
CA GLY A 96 25.03 -6.17 -1.53
C GLY A 96 23.80 -7.07 -1.40
N PHE A 97 22.62 -6.60 -1.84
CA PHE A 97 21.42 -7.44 -1.89
C PHE A 97 21.54 -8.50 -2.99
N PRO A 98 20.95 -9.71 -2.82
CA PRO A 98 20.90 -10.72 -3.86
C PRO A 98 19.99 -10.25 -5.01
N THR A 99 20.55 -10.23 -6.23
CA THR A 99 19.86 -9.68 -7.42
C THR A 99 19.30 -10.74 -8.36
N ASP A 100 19.54 -12.02 -8.10
CA ASP A 100 19.14 -13.13 -8.99
C ASP A 100 17.64 -13.20 -9.29
N TYR A 101 16.84 -12.62 -8.40
CA TYR A 101 15.38 -12.58 -8.51
C TYR A 101 14.82 -11.19 -8.82
N PHE A 102 15.68 -10.22 -9.16
CA PHE A 102 15.27 -8.86 -9.47
C PHE A 102 14.79 -8.74 -10.92
N PHE A 103 13.59 -8.27 -11.10
CA PHE A 103 12.96 -7.90 -12.37
C PHE A 103 12.76 -6.39 -12.38
N SER A 104 13.77 -5.67 -12.83
CA SER A 104 13.76 -4.21 -12.83
C SER A 104 13.11 -3.63 -14.08
N HIS A 105 12.36 -2.55 -13.91
CA HIS A 105 11.62 -1.89 -14.99
C HIS A 105 11.61 -0.36 -14.80
N PRO A 106 11.38 0.42 -15.88
CA PRO A 106 11.17 1.87 -15.74
C PRO A 106 9.84 2.17 -15.04
N PRO A 107 9.63 3.41 -14.55
CA PRO A 107 8.31 3.83 -14.09
C PRO A 107 7.29 3.81 -15.24
N CYS A 108 6.00 3.80 -14.92
CA CYS A 108 4.88 3.67 -15.88
C CYS A 108 4.93 2.38 -16.71
N TYR A 109 5.49 1.33 -16.14
CA TYR A 109 5.57 0.01 -16.76
C TYR A 109 4.36 -0.83 -16.39
N CYS A 110 3.80 -1.52 -17.39
CA CYS A 110 2.71 -2.48 -17.20
C CYS A 110 3.25 -3.90 -17.31
N MET A 111 2.90 -4.76 -16.36
CA MET A 111 3.27 -6.16 -16.31
C MET A 111 2.09 -7.01 -15.83
N THR A 112 2.18 -8.31 -16.06
CA THR A 112 1.20 -9.28 -15.54
C THR A 112 1.87 -10.22 -14.56
N VAL A 113 1.25 -10.43 -13.43
CA VAL A 113 1.61 -11.46 -12.45
C VAL A 113 0.62 -12.59 -12.58
N CYS A 114 1.14 -13.80 -12.82
CA CYS A 114 0.36 -15.04 -12.81
C CYS A 114 0.70 -15.80 -11.52
N GLY A 115 -0.30 -16.20 -10.77
CA GLY A 115 -0.08 -17.09 -9.64
C GLY A 115 0.43 -18.45 -10.10
N GLN A 116 1.18 -19.12 -9.22
CA GLN A 116 1.79 -20.42 -9.54
C GLN A 116 0.80 -21.59 -9.49
N ARG A 117 -0.42 -21.36 -8.98
CA ARG A 117 -1.45 -22.37 -8.84
C ARG A 117 -2.36 -22.44 -10.05
N GLU A 118 -2.92 -23.63 -10.27
CA GLU A 118 -3.91 -23.84 -11.33
C GLU A 118 -5.13 -22.94 -11.10
N ASP A 119 -5.65 -22.32 -12.15
CA ASP A 119 -6.75 -21.35 -12.13
C ASP A 119 -6.48 -20.05 -11.32
N ALA A 120 -5.21 -19.75 -10.97
CA ALA A 120 -4.87 -18.48 -10.32
C ALA A 120 -5.16 -17.29 -11.24
N PRO A 121 -5.89 -16.26 -10.79
CA PRO A 121 -6.16 -15.08 -11.60
C PRO A 121 -4.88 -14.33 -11.99
N GLU A 122 -4.84 -13.84 -13.20
CA GLU A 122 -3.83 -12.90 -13.64
C GLU A 122 -4.11 -11.52 -13.05
N ILE A 123 -3.06 -10.86 -12.56
CA ILE A 123 -3.12 -9.50 -12.04
C ILE A 123 -2.25 -8.61 -12.93
N SER A 124 -2.88 -7.68 -13.63
CA SER A 124 -2.16 -6.61 -14.33
C SER A 124 -1.69 -5.59 -13.31
N VAL A 125 -0.40 -5.25 -13.36
CA VAL A 125 0.22 -4.29 -12.44
C VAL A 125 0.82 -3.14 -13.25
N VAL A 126 0.45 -1.92 -12.88
CA VAL A 126 1.02 -0.70 -13.44
C VAL A 126 1.76 0.04 -12.35
N SER A 127 3.05 0.32 -12.57
CA SER A 127 3.85 1.18 -11.69
C SER A 127 3.69 2.64 -12.11
N PHE A 128 3.72 3.56 -11.15
CA PHE A 128 3.72 5.00 -11.40
C PHE A 128 4.71 5.71 -10.46
N PRO A 129 5.35 6.81 -10.92
CA PRO A 129 6.32 7.53 -10.10
C PRO A 129 5.65 8.27 -8.94
N VAL A 130 6.32 8.26 -7.80
CA VAL A 130 5.92 8.97 -6.59
C VAL A 130 7.05 9.88 -6.15
N PRO A 131 6.82 11.20 -5.98
CA PRO A 131 7.84 12.14 -5.51
C PRO A 131 8.27 11.84 -4.08
N HIS A 132 9.50 11.37 -3.92
CA HIS A 132 10.11 11.04 -2.63
C HIS A 132 11.62 11.24 -2.67
N ASP A 133 12.28 11.35 -1.51
CA ASP A 133 13.72 11.52 -1.40
C ASP A 133 14.49 10.17 -1.50
N SER A 134 14.11 9.37 -2.49
CA SER A 134 14.73 8.10 -2.87
C SER A 134 15.25 8.17 -4.31
N ARG A 135 15.89 7.10 -4.80
CA ARG A 135 16.38 7.04 -6.19
C ARG A 135 15.23 7.07 -7.19
N MET A 136 14.21 6.28 -6.96
CA MET A 136 12.96 6.25 -7.73
C MET A 136 11.89 5.53 -6.91
N CYS A 137 11.01 6.29 -6.28
CA CYS A 137 9.87 5.73 -5.57
C CYS A 137 8.73 5.42 -6.55
N LEU A 138 8.13 4.24 -6.41
CA LEU A 138 7.01 3.77 -7.22
C LEU A 138 5.77 3.54 -6.35
N GLY A 139 4.63 4.01 -6.81
CA GLY A 139 3.33 3.46 -6.44
C GLY A 139 2.92 2.35 -7.40
N TYR A 140 1.95 1.55 -7.01
CA TYR A 140 1.47 0.42 -7.79
C TYR A 140 -0.05 0.39 -7.86
N ARG A 141 -0.57 0.14 -9.08
CA ARG A 141 -1.97 -0.14 -9.36
C ARG A 141 -2.10 -1.59 -9.80
N PHE A 142 -2.93 -2.35 -9.13
CA PHE A 142 -3.20 -3.77 -9.37
C PHE A 142 -4.62 -3.91 -9.90
N CYS A 143 -4.77 -4.54 -11.08
CA CYS A 143 -6.06 -4.78 -11.72
C CYS A 143 -6.23 -6.28 -11.96
N ALA A 144 -7.25 -6.87 -11.36
CA ALA A 144 -7.66 -8.24 -11.62
C ALA A 144 -9.02 -8.22 -12.31
N GLN A 145 -9.09 -8.80 -13.52
CA GLN A 145 -10.30 -8.78 -14.32
C GLN A 145 -10.62 -10.18 -14.83
N GLY A 146 -11.88 -10.56 -14.76
CA GLY A 146 -12.42 -11.78 -15.33
C GLY A 146 -13.79 -11.51 -15.96
N GLU A 147 -14.44 -12.55 -16.49
CA GLU A 147 -15.74 -12.43 -17.14
C GLU A 147 -16.84 -11.85 -16.23
N THR A 148 -16.77 -12.10 -14.92
CA THR A 148 -17.82 -11.76 -13.95
C THR A 148 -17.35 -10.85 -12.82
N TYR A 149 -16.09 -10.39 -12.85
CA TYR A 149 -15.50 -9.55 -11.82
C TYR A 149 -14.48 -8.57 -12.39
N SER A 150 -14.37 -7.44 -11.72
CA SER A 150 -13.28 -6.48 -11.87
C SER A 150 -12.91 -5.98 -10.49
N TYR A 151 -11.63 -5.94 -10.16
CA TYR A 151 -11.13 -5.41 -8.91
C TYR A 151 -9.84 -4.63 -9.14
N THR A 152 -9.79 -3.43 -8.60
CA THR A 152 -8.62 -2.56 -8.70
C THR A 152 -8.20 -2.08 -7.34
N ALA A 153 -6.94 -2.35 -6.96
CA ALA A 153 -6.31 -1.79 -5.77
C ALA A 153 -5.15 -0.87 -6.17
N ALA A 154 -4.92 0.18 -5.41
CA ALA A 154 -3.75 1.04 -5.60
C ALA A 154 -3.07 1.35 -4.27
N ILE A 155 -1.75 1.48 -4.30
CA ILE A 155 -0.90 1.76 -3.14
C ILE A 155 0.03 2.91 -3.49
N ALA A 156 -0.03 3.99 -2.69
CA ALA A 156 0.83 5.16 -2.81
C ALA A 156 1.21 5.65 -1.41
N THR A 157 2.44 5.38 -1.02
CA THR A 157 3.06 5.83 0.23
C THR A 157 4.38 6.52 -0.07
N ASP A 158 4.92 7.21 0.90
CA ASP A 158 6.18 7.95 0.77
C ASP A 158 6.11 8.99 -0.34
N MET A 159 5.12 9.87 -0.22
CA MET A 159 4.83 10.87 -1.25
C MET A 159 4.81 12.28 -0.67
N GLY A 160 5.66 13.15 -1.17
CA GLY A 160 5.71 14.56 -0.73
C GLY A 160 4.59 15.41 -1.30
N CYS A 161 4.14 15.11 -2.52
CA CYS A 161 3.04 15.84 -3.17
C CYS A 161 2.23 14.92 -4.10
N VAL A 162 1.05 15.39 -4.49
CA VAL A 162 0.14 14.68 -5.41
C VAL A 162 0.34 15.23 -6.82
N THR A 163 0.90 14.41 -7.71
CA THR A 163 1.08 14.77 -9.13
C THR A 163 -0.12 14.29 -9.97
N GLU A 164 -0.18 14.72 -11.22
CA GLU A 164 -1.23 14.30 -12.15
C GLU A 164 -1.12 12.80 -12.49
N GLU A 165 0.10 12.27 -12.55
CA GLU A 165 0.36 10.85 -12.75
C GLU A 165 -0.20 10.02 -11.60
N ILE A 166 -0.04 10.49 -10.35
CA ILE A 166 -0.60 9.83 -9.17
C ILE A 166 -2.14 9.86 -9.23
N ARG A 167 -2.75 11.01 -9.53
CA ARG A 167 -4.22 11.13 -9.67
C ARG A 167 -4.74 10.13 -10.69
N THR A 168 -4.16 10.16 -11.89
CA THR A 168 -4.55 9.26 -12.99
C THR A 168 -4.41 7.79 -12.61
N ALA A 169 -3.34 7.43 -11.91
CA ALA A 169 -3.11 6.06 -11.47
C ALA A 169 -4.09 5.59 -10.39
N LEU A 170 -4.57 6.50 -9.54
CA LEU A 170 -5.49 6.18 -8.44
C LEU A 170 -6.97 6.23 -8.85
N TYR A 171 -7.34 6.99 -9.89
CA TYR A 171 -8.74 7.11 -10.32
C TYR A 171 -9.36 5.76 -10.69
N GLY A 172 -10.58 5.53 -10.19
CA GLY A 172 -11.32 4.30 -10.42
C GLY A 172 -10.73 3.07 -9.72
N ALA A 173 -9.85 3.25 -8.72
CA ALA A 173 -9.46 2.15 -7.85
C ALA A 173 -10.56 1.88 -6.82
N ASP A 174 -10.97 0.61 -6.66
CA ASP A 174 -11.97 0.21 -5.66
C ASP A 174 -11.44 0.38 -4.24
N ALA A 175 -10.16 0.09 -4.05
CA ALA A 175 -9.45 0.19 -2.77
C ALA A 175 -8.11 0.91 -2.92
N VAL A 176 -7.82 1.82 -1.98
CA VAL A 176 -6.58 2.61 -1.98
C VAL A 176 -5.92 2.55 -0.60
N ILE A 177 -4.62 2.26 -0.58
CA ILE A 177 -3.74 2.52 0.57
C ILE A 177 -2.97 3.80 0.25
N LEU A 178 -3.20 4.84 1.05
CA LEU A 178 -2.66 6.17 0.83
C LEU A 178 -1.90 6.66 2.05
N GLU A 179 -0.79 7.35 1.83
CA GLU A 179 -0.08 8.02 2.92
C GLU A 179 -0.92 9.09 3.61
N ALA A 180 -0.85 9.13 4.94
CA ALA A 180 -1.28 10.24 5.79
C ALA A 180 -0.24 10.39 6.91
N ASN A 181 0.91 10.96 6.56
CA ASN A 181 2.09 10.88 7.40
C ASN A 181 1.99 11.78 8.63
N HIS A 182 1.62 13.04 8.49
CA HIS A 182 1.69 13.99 9.58
C HIS A 182 0.51 14.97 9.61
N ASP A 183 0.22 15.46 10.80
CA ASP A 183 -0.53 16.68 11.00
C ASP A 183 0.44 17.87 10.96
N GLU A 184 0.12 18.89 10.18
CA GLU A 184 1.01 20.04 9.95
C GLU A 184 1.30 20.82 11.23
N ASN A 185 0.31 20.95 12.13
CA ASN A 185 0.49 21.65 13.40
C ASN A 185 1.38 20.84 14.35
N MET A 186 1.14 19.52 14.47
CA MET A 186 2.00 18.66 15.26
C MET A 186 3.44 18.69 14.76
N LEU A 187 3.64 18.63 13.44
CA LEU A 187 4.97 18.72 12.84
C LEU A 187 5.64 20.06 13.15
N MET A 188 4.94 21.17 12.95
CA MET A 188 5.51 22.51 13.17
C MET A 188 5.82 22.78 14.64
N MET A 189 4.99 22.32 15.56
CA MET A 189 5.17 22.50 17.01
C MET A 189 6.00 21.40 17.67
N GLY A 190 6.21 20.27 16.97
CA GLY A 190 6.91 19.10 17.48
C GLY A 190 8.43 19.31 17.66
N PRO A 191 9.12 18.30 18.25
CA PRO A 191 10.53 18.44 18.65
C PRO A 191 11.53 18.31 17.50
N TYR A 192 11.11 18.01 16.26
CA TYR A 192 12.02 17.81 15.13
C TYR A 192 12.82 19.07 14.81
N PRO A 193 14.11 18.93 14.43
CA PRO A 193 14.91 20.05 13.93
C PRO A 193 14.26 20.71 12.70
N TYR A 194 14.48 22.02 12.55
CA TYR A 194 13.87 22.79 11.45
C TYR A 194 14.15 22.20 10.06
N GLU A 195 15.37 21.75 9.80
CA GLU A 195 15.75 21.16 8.51
C GLU A 195 14.97 19.86 8.22
N LEU A 196 14.72 19.04 9.25
CA LEU A 196 13.90 17.83 9.10
C LEU A 196 12.44 18.18 8.82
N LYS A 197 11.89 19.21 9.50
CA LYS A 197 10.53 19.70 9.22
C LYS A 197 10.39 20.18 7.79
N ARG A 198 11.37 20.97 7.30
CA ARG A 198 11.39 21.42 5.90
C ARG A 198 11.45 20.26 4.91
N ARG A 199 12.26 19.24 5.19
CA ARG A 199 12.35 18.05 4.35
C ARG A 199 10.99 17.31 4.31
N ILE A 200 10.35 17.10 5.44
CA ILE A 200 9.05 16.42 5.51
C ILE A 200 7.98 17.21 4.74
N LEU A 201 7.97 18.54 4.83
CA LEU A 201 7.01 19.41 4.14
C LEU A 201 7.33 19.66 2.66
N SER A 202 8.46 19.19 2.15
CA SER A 202 8.85 19.40 0.75
C SER A 202 8.07 18.50 -0.21
N ASP A 203 8.09 18.81 -1.49
CA ASP A 203 7.48 18.00 -2.55
C ASP A 203 8.06 16.59 -2.66
N ASN A 204 9.23 16.33 -2.08
CA ASN A 204 9.85 15.01 -1.97
C ASN A 204 9.82 14.45 -0.54
N GLY A 205 9.03 15.05 0.36
CA GLY A 205 8.89 14.62 1.73
C GLY A 205 7.77 13.59 1.91
N HIS A 206 6.76 13.98 2.72
CA HIS A 206 5.63 13.11 3.06
C HIS A 206 4.30 13.86 3.01
N LEU A 207 3.22 13.15 2.69
CA LEU A 207 1.89 13.72 2.54
C LEU A 207 1.26 14.03 3.90
N SER A 208 0.75 15.25 4.07
CA SER A 208 0.01 15.63 5.28
C SER A 208 -1.39 15.01 5.32
N ASN A 209 -1.99 14.94 6.51
CA ASN A 209 -3.38 14.50 6.68
C ASN A 209 -4.36 15.33 5.83
N ALA A 210 -4.12 16.63 5.72
CA ALA A 210 -4.97 17.54 4.94
C ALA A 210 -4.89 17.26 3.44
N ASN A 211 -3.69 17.03 2.90
CA ASN A 211 -3.49 16.69 1.49
C ASN A 211 -4.03 15.29 1.17
N ALA A 212 -3.84 14.33 2.07
CA ALA A 212 -4.46 13.00 1.96
C ALA A 212 -5.99 13.10 1.92
N ALA A 213 -6.58 13.91 2.80
CA ALA A 213 -8.02 14.13 2.85
C ALA A 213 -8.56 14.76 1.54
N SER A 214 -7.84 15.74 0.98
CA SER A 214 -8.21 16.36 -0.29
C SER A 214 -8.22 15.34 -1.43
N LEU A 215 -7.16 14.55 -1.55
CA LEU A 215 -7.05 13.50 -2.58
C LEU A 215 -8.13 12.42 -2.40
N LEU A 216 -8.38 11.97 -1.17
CA LEU A 216 -9.41 10.94 -0.92
C LEU A 216 -10.83 11.44 -1.23
N CYS A 217 -11.14 12.72 -0.99
CA CYS A 217 -12.39 13.31 -1.44
C CYS A 217 -12.53 13.24 -2.97
N GLU A 218 -11.48 13.54 -3.69
CA GLU A 218 -11.43 13.45 -5.14
C GLU A 218 -11.58 12.00 -5.62
N LEU A 219 -10.88 11.06 -4.99
CA LEU A 219 -10.97 9.64 -5.35
C LEU A 219 -12.37 9.04 -5.13
N THR A 220 -13.12 9.51 -4.13
CA THR A 220 -14.52 9.07 -3.97
C THR A 220 -15.41 9.50 -5.13
N GLU A 221 -15.18 10.69 -5.69
CA GLU A 221 -15.90 11.17 -6.88
C GLU A 221 -15.56 10.29 -8.10
N HIS A 222 -14.42 9.61 -8.10
CA HIS A 222 -13.97 8.65 -9.11
C HIS A 222 -14.21 7.18 -8.76
N GLY A 223 -15.05 6.90 -7.76
CA GLY A 223 -15.54 5.55 -7.46
C GLY A 223 -14.78 4.78 -6.38
N THR A 224 -13.75 5.35 -5.77
CA THR A 224 -13.04 4.70 -4.66
C THR A 224 -13.95 4.60 -3.43
N ARG A 225 -14.07 3.38 -2.91
CA ARG A 225 -14.94 3.08 -1.76
C ARG A 225 -14.19 2.64 -0.52
N ARG A 226 -13.01 2.07 -0.65
CA ARG A 226 -12.25 1.50 0.45
C ARG A 226 -10.91 2.22 0.59
N MET A 227 -10.64 2.80 1.76
CA MET A 227 -9.50 3.68 2.01
C MET A 227 -8.77 3.26 3.27
N LEU A 228 -7.46 3.09 3.17
CA LEU A 228 -6.58 2.84 4.32
C LEU A 228 -5.52 3.93 4.39
N LEU A 229 -5.54 4.71 5.46
CA LEU A 229 -4.48 5.67 5.76
C LEU A 229 -3.26 4.92 6.27
N ALA A 230 -2.12 5.17 5.67
CA ALA A 230 -0.89 4.44 5.93
C ALA A 230 0.29 5.37 6.20
N HIS A 231 1.42 4.80 6.60
CA HIS A 231 2.71 5.47 6.79
C HIS A 231 2.66 6.67 7.75
N LEU A 232 1.94 6.54 8.87
CA LEU A 232 1.80 7.59 9.86
C LEU A 232 3.09 7.80 10.66
N SER A 233 3.50 9.06 10.79
CA SER A 233 4.61 9.45 11.67
C SER A 233 4.30 9.13 13.14
N PRO A 234 5.22 8.50 13.88
CA PRO A 234 5.04 8.25 15.30
C PRO A 234 5.04 9.51 16.18
N GLU A 235 5.70 10.58 15.71
CA GLU A 235 5.93 11.79 16.49
C GLU A 235 4.98 12.93 16.09
N ASN A 236 4.55 12.95 14.80
CA ASN A 236 3.83 14.09 14.25
C ASN A 236 2.43 13.71 13.78
N ASN A 237 1.89 12.59 14.25
CA ASN A 237 0.54 12.14 13.93
C ASN A 237 0.00 11.19 15.01
N THR A 238 -1.32 11.02 15.02
CA THR A 238 -1.98 9.90 15.69
C THR A 238 -3.00 9.26 14.73
N PRO A 239 -3.30 7.96 14.89
CA PRO A 239 -4.32 7.30 14.08
C PRO A 239 -5.67 8.02 14.13
N GLU A 240 -6.07 8.49 15.30
CA GLU A 240 -7.32 9.21 15.52
C GLU A 240 -7.35 10.54 14.79
N LEU A 241 -6.24 11.29 14.81
CA LEU A 241 -6.15 12.60 14.16
C LEU A 241 -6.20 12.46 12.63
N ALA A 242 -5.43 11.52 12.07
CA ALA A 242 -5.47 11.22 10.64
C ALA A 242 -6.89 10.80 10.20
N TYR A 243 -7.50 9.88 10.93
CA TYR A 243 -8.86 9.41 10.68
C TYR A 243 -9.88 10.55 10.72
N LEU A 244 -9.88 11.36 11.80
CA LEU A 244 -10.85 12.44 11.98
C LEU A 244 -10.68 13.55 10.93
N THR A 245 -9.45 13.86 10.52
CA THR A 245 -9.18 14.85 9.47
C THR A 245 -9.79 14.42 8.14
N VAL A 246 -9.54 13.19 7.71
CA VAL A 246 -10.08 12.67 6.45
C VAL A 246 -11.60 12.51 6.53
N ARG A 247 -12.13 11.95 7.61
CA ARG A 247 -13.57 11.79 7.82
C ARG A 247 -14.31 13.14 7.80
N ALA A 248 -13.73 14.18 8.42
CA ALA A 248 -14.32 15.52 8.42
C ALA A 248 -14.40 16.09 6.99
N ALA A 249 -13.34 15.92 6.20
CA ALA A 249 -13.34 16.37 4.80
C ALA A 249 -14.39 15.63 3.96
N LEU A 250 -14.46 14.29 4.06
CA LEU A 250 -15.48 13.50 3.35
C LEU A 250 -16.91 13.89 3.77
N LYS A 251 -17.13 14.15 5.06
CA LYS A 251 -18.42 14.62 5.56
C LYS A 251 -18.81 15.98 4.98
N THR A 252 -17.87 16.90 4.75
CA THR A 252 -18.17 18.19 4.09
C THR A 252 -18.61 18.03 2.64
N LYS A 253 -18.28 16.92 1.99
CA LYS A 253 -18.76 16.51 0.67
C LYS A 253 -20.12 15.80 0.71
N GLY A 254 -20.73 15.64 1.90
CA GLY A 254 -22.00 14.97 2.10
C GLY A 254 -21.91 13.45 2.10
N LEU A 255 -20.69 12.87 2.20
CA LEU A 255 -20.47 11.44 2.19
C LEU A 255 -20.59 10.85 3.60
N CYS A 256 -21.23 9.68 3.70
CA CYS A 256 -21.44 8.93 4.92
C CYS A 256 -20.53 7.69 4.96
N GLN A 257 -19.83 7.53 6.08
CA GLN A 257 -19.04 6.31 6.30
C GLN A 257 -19.97 5.10 6.41
N ASP A 258 -19.48 3.94 5.95
CA ASP A 258 -20.17 2.65 5.91
C ASP A 258 -21.34 2.57 4.90
N GLU A 259 -21.70 3.69 4.28
CA GLU A 259 -22.66 3.76 3.17
C GLU A 259 -21.95 4.09 1.85
N ASP A 260 -21.25 5.24 1.79
CA ASP A 260 -20.56 5.73 0.59
C ASP A 260 -19.10 5.26 0.53
N TYR A 261 -18.46 5.12 1.68
CA TYR A 261 -17.04 4.71 1.79
C TYR A 261 -16.75 3.97 3.10
N PHE A 262 -15.63 3.23 3.10
CA PHE A 262 -15.01 2.62 4.27
C PHE A 262 -13.62 3.24 4.48
N LEU A 263 -13.37 3.80 5.66
CA LEU A 263 -12.09 4.41 6.02
C LEU A 263 -11.51 3.70 7.23
N SER A 264 -10.25 3.30 7.13
CA SER A 264 -9.48 2.70 8.22
C SER A 264 -8.08 3.32 8.28
N VAL A 265 -7.36 3.04 9.38
CA VAL A 265 -5.97 3.47 9.57
C VAL A 265 -5.10 2.24 9.80
N ALA A 266 -3.99 2.15 9.06
CA ALA A 266 -3.02 1.07 9.20
C ALA A 266 -2.32 1.13 10.57
N LYS A 267 -2.02 -0.03 11.11
CA LYS A 267 -1.26 -0.18 12.36
C LYS A 267 0.22 -0.43 12.05
N ARG A 268 1.09 -0.01 12.97
CA ARG A 268 2.54 -0.19 12.81
C ARG A 268 3.00 -1.63 12.92
N ASP A 269 2.36 -2.40 13.79
CA ASP A 269 2.83 -3.70 14.28
C ASP A 269 1.77 -4.79 14.27
N ALA A 270 0.63 -4.53 13.64
CA ALA A 270 -0.46 -5.49 13.52
C ALA A 270 -1.17 -5.35 12.16
N PRO A 271 -1.64 -6.47 11.58
CA PRO A 271 -2.40 -6.43 10.34
C PRO A 271 -3.71 -5.65 10.46
N VAL A 272 -4.04 -4.91 9.40
CA VAL A 272 -5.35 -4.26 9.20
C VAL A 272 -5.87 -4.69 7.83
N VAL A 273 -7.02 -5.33 7.83
CA VAL A 273 -7.72 -5.76 6.61
C VAL A 273 -8.55 -4.60 6.09
N LEU A 274 -8.25 -4.13 4.88
CA LEU A 274 -9.05 -3.10 4.22
C LEU A 274 -10.20 -3.73 3.42
N CYS A 275 -9.95 -4.87 2.81
CA CYS A 275 -10.88 -5.52 1.90
C CYS A 275 -10.75 -7.04 2.09
N ASP A 276 -11.88 -7.70 2.32
CA ASP A 276 -11.98 -9.17 2.41
C ASP A 276 -13.39 -9.60 1.96
N GLU A 277 -13.60 -9.71 0.65
CA GLU A 277 -14.92 -10.03 0.08
C GLU A 277 -15.41 -11.45 0.37
N PHE A 278 -14.52 -12.35 0.80
CA PHE A 278 -14.93 -13.68 1.25
C PHE A 278 -15.76 -13.62 2.54
N PHE A 279 -15.42 -12.69 3.44
CA PHE A 279 -16.17 -12.46 4.68
C PHE A 279 -17.41 -11.59 4.47
N ASP A 280 -17.37 -10.64 3.54
CA ASP A 280 -18.50 -9.74 3.28
C ASP A 280 -19.68 -10.47 2.60
N ALA A 281 -19.40 -11.50 1.79
CA ALA A 281 -20.42 -12.32 1.14
C ALA A 281 -21.19 -13.24 2.11
N GLU A 282 -20.54 -13.72 3.19
CA GLU A 282 -21.17 -14.56 4.21
C GLU A 282 -21.88 -13.76 5.32
N ARG A 283 -21.50 -12.49 5.53
CA ARG A 283 -22.02 -11.67 6.62
C ARG A 283 -23.13 -10.70 6.22
N GLY A 284 -23.70 -10.79 5.03
CA GLY A 284 -24.84 -9.96 4.63
C GLY A 284 -24.81 -8.58 5.28
N CYS A 285 -23.91 -7.67 4.85
CA CYS A 285 -23.81 -6.29 5.37
C CYS A 285 -23.86 -6.13 6.90
N ALA A 286 -23.00 -6.83 7.62
CA ALA A 286 -22.84 -6.63 9.06
C ALA A 286 -21.38 -6.21 9.36
N CYS A 287 -20.99 -5.03 8.92
CA CYS A 287 -19.91 -4.27 9.55
C CYS A 287 -20.52 -3.58 10.79
N GLY A 288 -20.63 -4.33 11.88
CA GLY A 288 -21.04 -3.85 13.18
C GLY A 288 -20.03 -4.31 14.22
N ASP A 289 -19.36 -3.32 14.82
CA ASP A 289 -18.74 -3.33 16.12
C ASP A 289 -17.66 -4.39 16.44
N THR A 290 -16.40 -3.97 16.34
CA THR A 290 -15.48 -3.98 17.51
C THR A 290 -14.30 -3.02 17.28
#